data_f5ee786584f7d76bdcf65a7e45f42229
#
_entry.id   f5ee786584f7d76bdcf65a7e45f42229
#
_cell.length_a   1.000
_cell.length_b   1.000
_cell.length_c   1.000
_cell.angle_alpha   90.00
_cell.angle_beta   90.00
_cell.angle_gamma   90.00
#
_symmetry.space_group_name_H-M   'P 1'
#
loop_
_entity.id
_entity.type
_entity.pdbx_description
1 polymer ?
#
loop_
_entity_poly.entity_id
_entity_poly.type
_entity_poly.pdbx_seq_one_letter_code
_entity_poly.pdbx_strand_id
1 'polypeptide(L)'
;MGALADVGAPVSTLLAFDAAGSTTYGRPMSDGSNYLDPDRPEAVRLSVGDARALGEAALARIGYGADDACIITDQLIDNALCGYRFAGLPRILAIAREAKTRDTRTPVAVVHETPVCALVDGGNNVGYVAVYRGAEIAIAKAKQTGIAVVGVYNSYFSGRNAYYLERIVNAGLVGLHTASGAPHIVPPGATRPALGTNPIAFGFPSADGPVIFDIGTASLMWGEVLLAAETGEALPPGVAFDADGNPTQDGRAAARGGVAAFGGHKGYGLAFAIQALGLLAGAAIPRGQVQDYGFLFLVVDPEALLPGNPFAAQMSGLGKVIQATPRRPGVEEIRIPSQRAFRERERRRAEGILVDRAVIAALEAL
;
A
#
# COMPACT_ATOMS: atom_id res chain seq x y z
N MET A 1 -4.26 -32.64 55.08
CA MET A 1 -5.75 -32.50 55.00
C MET A 1 -6.04 -31.02 54.72
N GLY A 2 -6.48 -30.69 53.55
CA GLY A 2 -6.79 -29.32 53.10
C GLY A 2 -7.22 -29.39 51.68
N ALA A 3 -8.50 -29.25 51.39
CA ALA A 3 -9.19 -29.54 50.16
C ALA A 3 -8.75 -28.60 49.02
N LEU A 4 -8.50 -29.16 47.85
CA LEU A 4 -8.47 -28.50 46.55
C LEU A 4 -9.91 -28.23 46.10
N ALA A 5 -10.24 -26.95 45.96
CA ALA A 5 -11.50 -26.56 45.39
C ALA A 5 -11.39 -26.65 43.83
N ASP A 6 -12.31 -27.41 43.30
CA ASP A 6 -12.64 -27.62 41.92
C ASP A 6 -13.13 -26.30 41.29
N VAL A 7 -12.49 -25.81 40.26
CA VAL A 7 -12.98 -24.73 39.40
C VAL A 7 -13.06 -25.26 37.95
N GLY A 8 -14.00 -26.15 37.74
CA GLY A 8 -14.44 -26.54 36.41
C GLY A 8 -15.46 -25.55 35.87
N ALA A 9 -15.02 -24.69 34.92
CA ALA A 9 -15.96 -24.06 33.98
C ALA A 9 -15.54 -24.42 32.55
N PRO A 10 -16.45 -24.96 31.72
CA PRO A 10 -16.07 -25.37 30.36
C PRO A 10 -15.93 -24.14 29.46
N VAL A 11 -14.80 -24.02 28.83
CA VAL A 11 -14.55 -23.12 27.69
C VAL A 11 -15.22 -23.77 26.46
N SER A 12 -16.53 -23.63 26.36
CA SER A 12 -17.29 -24.05 25.18
C SER A 12 -18.45 -23.10 24.92
N THR A 13 -18.14 -21.87 24.49
CA THR A 13 -19.14 -21.03 23.83
C THR A 13 -18.42 -19.89 23.14
N LEU A 14 -18.03 -20.09 21.88
CA LEU A 14 -17.77 -19.02 20.91
C LEU A 14 -17.40 -19.60 19.53
N LEU A 15 -18.25 -20.49 19.02
CA LEU A 15 -18.41 -20.77 17.59
C LEU A 15 -19.87 -21.16 17.37
N ALA A 16 -20.74 -20.17 17.23
CA ALA A 16 -22.03 -20.40 16.63
C ALA A 16 -21.80 -20.56 15.12
N PHE A 17 -21.75 -21.81 14.66
CA PHE A 17 -21.96 -22.13 13.25
C PHE A 17 -23.48 -22.09 13.04
N ASP A 18 -23.92 -21.33 12.02
CA ASP A 18 -25.28 -21.50 11.55
C ASP A 18 -25.38 -22.87 10.86
N ALA A 19 -26.59 -23.43 10.85
CA ALA A 19 -26.88 -24.79 10.36
C ALA A 19 -26.65 -24.97 8.84
N ALA A 20 -26.08 -24.01 8.14
CA ALA A 20 -25.82 -24.00 6.70
C ALA A 20 -24.33 -24.11 6.33
N GLY A 21 -23.40 -24.15 7.30
CA GLY A 21 -21.96 -24.34 7.00
C GLY A 21 -21.34 -23.25 6.14
N SER A 22 -21.98 -22.11 6.00
CA SER A 22 -21.49 -20.97 5.25
C SER A 22 -20.71 -20.07 6.20
N THR A 23 -19.37 -20.12 6.14
CA THR A 23 -18.56 -18.98 6.51
C THR A 23 -18.92 -17.87 5.52
N THR A 24 -19.79 -16.96 5.92
CA THR A 24 -19.93 -15.66 5.28
C THR A 24 -18.61 -14.93 5.51
N TYR A 25 -17.62 -15.21 4.66
CA TYR A 25 -16.62 -14.19 4.36
C TYR A 25 -17.43 -12.98 3.92
N GLY A 26 -17.32 -11.91 4.68
CA GLY A 26 -17.98 -10.65 4.40
C GLY A 26 -17.85 -10.32 2.92
N ARG A 27 -18.83 -9.54 2.41
CA ARG A 27 -18.87 -9.02 1.03
C ARG A 27 -17.49 -9.01 0.41
N PRO A 28 -17.28 -9.55 -0.79
CA PRO A 28 -15.96 -9.49 -1.41
C PRO A 28 -15.47 -8.05 -1.26
N MET A 29 -14.27 -7.90 -0.68
CA MET A 29 -13.62 -6.60 -0.54
C MET A 29 -13.89 -5.90 -1.86
N SER A 30 -14.46 -4.71 -1.81
CA SER A 30 -14.76 -3.96 -3.03
C SER A 30 -13.48 -4.02 -3.85
N ASP A 31 -13.56 -4.54 -5.05
CA ASP A 31 -12.39 -4.76 -5.92
C ASP A 31 -11.75 -3.43 -6.38
N GLY A 32 -12.01 -2.34 -5.65
CA GLY A 32 -11.67 -0.98 -6.01
C GLY A 32 -12.51 -0.45 -7.18
N SER A 33 -13.46 -1.23 -7.70
CA SER A 33 -14.28 -0.84 -8.85
C SER A 33 -15.42 0.12 -8.49
N ASN A 34 -15.85 0.13 -7.24
CA ASN A 34 -16.96 1.00 -6.79
C ASN A 34 -16.64 2.50 -6.78
N TYR A 35 -15.38 2.89 -7.01
CA TYR A 35 -15.00 4.31 -7.21
C TYR A 35 -15.07 4.75 -8.68
N LEU A 36 -15.57 3.89 -9.56
CA LEU A 36 -15.65 4.10 -11.00
C LEU A 36 -17.11 4.13 -11.42
N ASP A 37 -17.84 5.14 -10.99
CA ASP A 37 -19.02 5.53 -11.74
C ASP A 37 -18.54 6.34 -12.95
N PRO A 38 -18.51 5.74 -14.16
CA PRO A 38 -18.15 6.46 -15.39
C PRO A 38 -19.16 7.57 -15.72
N ASP A 39 -20.35 7.54 -15.10
CA ASP A 39 -21.47 8.44 -15.34
C ASP A 39 -21.52 9.59 -14.32
N ARG A 40 -20.50 9.81 -13.48
CA ARG A 40 -20.44 11.03 -12.69
C ARG A 40 -20.32 12.24 -13.62
N PRO A 41 -21.31 13.14 -13.65
CA PRO A 41 -21.35 14.25 -14.59
C PRO A 41 -20.21 15.27 -14.38
N GLU A 42 -19.44 15.13 -13.31
CA GLU A 42 -18.35 16.02 -12.92
C GLU A 42 -16.94 15.51 -13.28
N ALA A 43 -16.82 14.28 -13.79
CA ALA A 43 -15.51 13.73 -14.16
C ALA A 43 -15.12 14.12 -15.59
N VAL A 44 -13.89 14.57 -15.77
CA VAL A 44 -13.26 14.87 -17.06
C VAL A 44 -12.30 13.75 -17.42
N ARG A 45 -12.35 13.31 -18.64
CA ARG A 45 -11.38 12.36 -19.18
C ARG A 45 -10.18 13.11 -19.74
N LEU A 46 -9.02 12.92 -19.12
CA LEU A 46 -7.75 13.46 -19.57
C LEU A 46 -6.94 12.38 -20.31
N SER A 47 -6.23 12.78 -21.34
CA SER A 47 -5.16 11.93 -21.87
C SER A 47 -4.08 11.70 -20.80
N VAL A 48 -3.29 10.64 -20.92
CA VAL A 48 -2.15 10.40 -20.01
C VAL A 48 -1.17 11.57 -20.04
N GLY A 49 -0.97 12.18 -21.23
CA GLY A 49 -0.10 13.34 -21.39
C GLY A 49 -0.62 14.58 -20.68
N ASP A 50 -1.91 14.91 -20.82
CA ASP A 50 -2.52 16.06 -20.16
C ASP A 50 -2.55 15.89 -18.62
N ALA A 51 -2.86 14.68 -18.16
CA ALA A 51 -2.84 14.37 -16.74
C ALA A 51 -1.43 14.48 -16.13
N ARG A 52 -0.40 14.09 -16.89
CA ARG A 52 1.01 14.26 -16.51
C ARG A 52 1.38 15.73 -16.43
N ALA A 53 1.10 16.50 -17.48
CA ALA A 53 1.40 17.93 -17.52
C ALA A 53 0.73 18.68 -16.36
N LEU A 54 -0.55 18.36 -16.06
CA LEU A 54 -1.27 18.94 -14.92
C LEU A 54 -0.58 18.61 -13.59
N GLY A 55 -0.20 17.34 -13.37
CA GLY A 55 0.45 16.89 -12.15
C GLY A 55 1.82 17.54 -11.93
N GLU A 56 2.68 17.55 -12.94
CA GLU A 56 4.00 18.17 -12.89
C GLU A 56 3.92 19.69 -12.66
N ALA A 57 3.00 20.38 -13.34
CA ALA A 57 2.79 21.80 -13.12
C ALA A 57 2.30 22.11 -11.70
N ALA A 58 1.39 21.32 -11.16
CA ALA A 58 0.89 21.48 -9.79
C ALA A 58 2.02 21.25 -8.75
N LEU A 59 2.85 20.23 -8.94
CA LEU A 59 4.00 19.95 -8.08
C LEU A 59 5.07 21.05 -8.14
N ALA A 60 5.32 21.61 -9.32
CA ALA A 60 6.24 22.74 -9.48
C ALA A 60 5.77 23.97 -8.68
N ARG A 61 4.45 24.26 -8.65
CA ARG A 61 3.88 25.38 -7.87
C ARG A 61 4.07 25.22 -6.36
N ILE A 62 4.12 23.98 -5.85
CA ILE A 62 4.40 23.69 -4.43
C ILE A 62 5.89 23.43 -4.15
N GLY A 63 6.78 23.79 -5.09
CA GLY A 63 8.22 23.84 -4.89
C GLY A 63 8.98 22.54 -5.12
N TYR A 64 8.43 21.58 -5.90
CA TYR A 64 9.22 20.43 -6.37
C TYR A 64 10.00 20.78 -7.63
N GLY A 65 11.27 20.32 -7.69
CA GLY A 65 12.07 20.39 -8.91
C GLY A 65 11.54 19.44 -9.99
N ALA A 66 11.94 19.65 -11.25
CA ALA A 66 11.41 18.91 -12.39
C ALA A 66 11.57 17.38 -12.26
N ASP A 67 12.73 16.90 -11.81
CA ASP A 67 13.01 15.48 -11.66
C ASP A 67 12.09 14.82 -10.60
N ASP A 68 11.94 15.46 -9.45
CA ASP A 68 11.09 14.97 -8.38
C ASP A 68 9.60 15.05 -8.75
N ALA A 69 9.17 16.13 -9.42
CA ALA A 69 7.83 16.27 -9.94
C ALA A 69 7.49 15.16 -10.96
N CYS A 70 8.43 14.82 -11.84
CA CYS A 70 8.30 13.72 -12.78
C CYS A 70 8.14 12.38 -12.05
N ILE A 71 9.00 12.07 -11.08
CA ILE A 71 8.95 10.81 -10.29
C ILE A 71 7.61 10.69 -9.56
N ILE A 72 7.16 11.75 -8.88
CA ILE A 72 5.90 11.76 -8.15
C ILE A 72 4.73 11.54 -9.12
N THR A 73 4.69 12.34 -10.19
CA THR A 73 3.60 12.28 -11.17
C THR A 73 3.54 10.92 -11.86
N ASP A 74 4.67 10.31 -12.19
CA ASP A 74 4.71 8.99 -12.83
C ASP A 74 3.99 7.94 -11.99
N GLN A 75 4.28 7.88 -10.69
CA GLN A 75 3.60 6.95 -9.80
C GLN A 75 2.10 7.29 -9.63
N LEU A 76 1.72 8.57 -9.54
CA LEU A 76 0.31 8.96 -9.42
C LEU A 76 -0.49 8.62 -10.67
N ILE A 77 0.09 8.79 -11.85
CA ILE A 77 -0.50 8.38 -13.12
C ILE A 77 -0.64 6.86 -13.19
N ASP A 78 0.40 6.09 -12.83
CA ASP A 78 0.33 4.64 -12.80
C ASP A 78 -0.75 4.13 -11.83
N ASN A 79 -0.88 4.75 -10.65
CA ASN A 79 -1.94 4.43 -9.71
C ASN A 79 -3.34 4.67 -10.30
N ALA A 80 -3.55 5.79 -10.98
CA ALA A 80 -4.81 6.11 -11.64
C ALA A 80 -5.12 5.13 -12.78
N LEU A 81 -4.12 4.77 -13.59
CA LEU A 81 -4.22 3.79 -14.65
C LEU A 81 -4.57 2.40 -14.11
N CYS A 82 -3.99 1.99 -13.01
CA CYS A 82 -4.28 0.71 -12.32
C CYS A 82 -5.66 0.68 -11.62
N GLY A 83 -6.43 1.78 -11.66
CA GLY A 83 -7.77 1.86 -11.10
C GLY A 83 -7.86 2.48 -9.72
N TYR A 84 -6.77 2.99 -9.17
CA TYR A 84 -6.71 3.59 -7.83
C TYR A 84 -6.86 5.12 -7.90
N ARG A 85 -8.07 5.61 -8.21
CA ARG A 85 -8.34 7.06 -8.42
C ARG A 85 -7.88 7.93 -7.25
N PHE A 86 -8.18 7.53 -6.02
CA PHE A 86 -7.78 8.25 -4.81
C PHE A 86 -6.25 8.39 -4.69
N ALA A 87 -5.50 7.39 -5.14
CA ALA A 87 -4.03 7.37 -5.12
C ALA A 87 -3.40 8.07 -6.34
N GLY A 88 -4.21 8.61 -7.25
CA GLY A 88 -3.80 9.37 -8.43
C GLY A 88 -3.57 10.86 -8.14
N LEU A 89 -3.85 11.73 -9.13
CA LEU A 89 -3.63 13.18 -9.05
C LEU A 89 -4.21 13.88 -7.81
N PRO A 90 -5.37 13.48 -7.24
CA PRO A 90 -5.86 14.07 -5.99
C PRO A 90 -4.85 14.02 -4.85
N ARG A 91 -3.89 13.10 -4.90
CA ARG A 91 -2.85 12.95 -3.88
C ARG A 91 -1.92 14.16 -3.80
N ILE A 92 -1.75 14.91 -4.88
CA ILE A 92 -0.97 16.16 -4.90
C ILE A 92 -1.58 17.19 -3.92
N LEU A 93 -2.90 17.29 -3.85
CA LEU A 93 -3.57 18.17 -2.90
C LEU A 93 -3.31 17.75 -1.45
N ALA A 94 -3.22 16.44 -1.17
CA ALA A 94 -2.85 15.95 0.14
C ALA A 94 -1.39 16.27 0.48
N ILE A 95 -0.48 16.15 -0.49
CA ILE A 95 0.93 16.55 -0.34
C ILE A 95 1.02 18.05 -0.05
N ALA A 96 0.32 18.90 -0.80
CA ALA A 96 0.31 20.35 -0.62
C ALA A 96 -0.20 20.79 0.75
N ARG A 97 -1.19 20.08 1.31
CA ARG A 97 -1.80 20.36 2.64
C ARG A 97 -0.99 19.82 3.81
N GLU A 98 -0.13 18.81 3.56
CA GLU A 98 0.66 18.17 4.62
C GLU A 98 1.65 19.18 5.22
N ALA A 99 1.61 19.33 6.54
CA ALA A 99 2.49 20.25 7.26
C ALA A 99 3.98 19.93 7.01
N LYS A 100 4.33 18.65 6.95
CA LYS A 100 5.69 18.17 6.68
C LYS A 100 6.26 18.64 5.33
N THR A 101 5.39 18.86 4.34
CA THR A 101 5.81 19.40 3.02
C THR A 101 6.33 20.83 3.12
N ARG A 102 5.92 21.59 4.17
CA ARG A 102 6.36 22.97 4.42
C ARG A 102 7.68 23.04 5.17
N ASP A 103 8.09 21.95 5.82
CA ASP A 103 9.37 21.89 6.53
C ASP A 103 10.52 21.80 5.53
N THR A 104 11.71 22.20 5.98
CA THR A 104 12.91 22.17 5.15
C THR A 104 13.19 20.74 4.70
N ARG A 105 13.37 20.56 3.41
CA ARG A 105 13.84 19.32 2.77
C ARG A 105 15.33 19.38 2.53
N THR A 106 16.01 18.27 2.79
CA THR A 106 17.41 18.07 2.43
C THR A 106 17.50 16.99 1.33
N PRO A 107 18.58 16.93 0.56
CA PRO A 107 18.75 15.87 -0.43
C PRO A 107 18.66 14.48 0.20
N VAL A 108 18.05 13.54 -0.51
CA VAL A 108 18.06 12.12 -0.14
C VAL A 108 19.51 11.64 -0.11
N ALA A 109 19.94 11.03 1.00
CA ALA A 109 21.33 10.65 1.22
C ALA A 109 21.48 9.23 1.77
N VAL A 110 22.48 8.49 1.28
CA VAL A 110 22.91 7.24 1.92
C VAL A 110 23.76 7.60 3.14
N VAL A 111 23.30 7.22 4.33
CA VAL A 111 23.96 7.54 5.61
C VAL A 111 24.76 6.37 6.16
N HIS A 112 24.47 5.16 5.72
CA HIS A 112 25.25 3.96 6.02
C HIS A 112 25.19 2.99 4.83
N GLU A 113 26.30 2.35 4.51
CA GLU A 113 26.41 1.48 3.35
C GLU A 113 27.37 0.32 3.59
N THR A 114 26.97 -0.87 3.11
CA THR A 114 27.80 -2.06 2.96
C THR A 114 27.63 -2.60 1.52
N PRO A 115 28.37 -3.60 1.07
CA PRO A 115 28.13 -4.19 -0.24
C PRO A 115 26.67 -4.62 -0.47
N VAL A 116 25.99 -5.16 0.56
CA VAL A 116 24.64 -5.71 0.48
C VAL A 116 23.55 -4.87 1.15
N CYS A 117 23.92 -3.83 1.92
CA CYS A 117 22.95 -3.02 2.66
C CYS A 117 23.13 -1.54 2.37
N ALA A 118 22.05 -0.76 2.52
CA ALA A 118 22.10 0.69 2.64
C ALA A 118 21.02 1.20 3.59
N LEU A 119 21.35 2.26 4.34
CA LEU A 119 20.39 3.05 5.09
C LEU A 119 20.33 4.45 4.46
N VAL A 120 19.13 4.88 4.10
CA VAL A 120 18.87 6.10 3.33
C VAL A 120 18.07 7.06 4.19
N ASP A 121 18.61 8.26 4.42
CA ASP A 121 17.85 9.38 4.95
C ASP A 121 17.07 10.04 3.81
N GLY A 122 15.75 10.02 3.92
CA GLY A 122 14.85 10.64 2.96
C GLY A 122 14.83 12.16 3.00
N GLY A 123 15.47 12.79 3.98
CA GLY A 123 15.63 14.25 4.06
C GLY A 123 14.33 15.03 4.16
N ASN A 124 13.29 14.46 4.77
CA ASN A 124 11.93 15.00 4.79
C ASN A 124 11.31 15.15 3.37
N ASN A 125 11.85 14.47 2.36
CA ASN A 125 11.19 14.38 1.07
C ASN A 125 10.00 13.42 1.14
N VAL A 126 8.98 13.68 0.30
CA VAL A 126 7.85 12.76 0.16
C VAL A 126 8.32 11.38 -0.30
N GLY A 127 7.73 10.32 0.22
CA GLY A 127 8.17 8.94 -0.03
C GLY A 127 8.14 8.53 -1.51
N TYR A 128 7.29 9.17 -2.31
CA TYR A 128 7.33 8.99 -3.76
C TYR A 128 8.75 9.18 -4.34
N VAL A 129 9.52 10.13 -3.79
CA VAL A 129 10.92 10.40 -4.19
C VAL A 129 11.88 9.53 -3.39
N ALA A 130 11.83 9.60 -2.05
CA ALA A 130 12.83 8.95 -1.19
C ALA A 130 12.82 7.43 -1.34
N VAL A 131 11.63 6.81 -1.35
CA VAL A 131 11.48 5.34 -1.50
C VAL A 131 11.81 4.90 -2.93
N TYR A 132 11.52 5.74 -3.93
CA TYR A 132 11.96 5.49 -5.30
C TYR A 132 13.49 5.39 -5.38
N ARG A 133 14.22 6.34 -4.78
CA ARG A 133 15.70 6.31 -4.73
C ARG A 133 16.20 5.08 -3.96
N GLY A 134 15.53 4.71 -2.86
CA GLY A 134 15.82 3.47 -2.13
C GLY A 134 15.67 2.21 -2.98
N ALA A 135 14.63 2.13 -3.80
CA ALA A 135 14.42 1.01 -4.72
C ALA A 135 15.52 0.92 -5.79
N GLU A 136 15.95 2.05 -6.37
CA GLU A 136 17.06 2.08 -7.33
C GLU A 136 18.38 1.59 -6.70
N ILE A 137 18.68 2.00 -5.46
CA ILE A 137 19.84 1.52 -4.70
C ILE A 137 19.72 0.00 -4.46
N ALA A 138 18.54 -0.49 -4.08
CA ALA A 138 18.33 -1.92 -3.84
C ALA A 138 18.53 -2.76 -5.12
N ILE A 139 18.03 -2.27 -6.26
CA ILE A 139 18.24 -2.91 -7.57
C ILE A 139 19.74 -2.95 -7.91
N ALA A 140 20.43 -1.83 -7.78
CA ALA A 140 21.86 -1.74 -8.13
C ALA A 140 22.69 -2.71 -7.28
N LYS A 141 22.46 -2.74 -5.96
CA LYS A 141 23.17 -3.66 -5.05
C LYS A 141 22.86 -5.12 -5.34
N ALA A 142 21.58 -5.49 -5.48
CA ALA A 142 21.19 -6.88 -5.73
C ALA A 142 21.80 -7.42 -7.04
N LYS A 143 21.89 -6.58 -8.07
CA LYS A 143 22.57 -6.95 -9.33
C LYS A 143 24.07 -7.21 -9.17
N GLN A 144 24.71 -6.55 -8.20
CA GLN A 144 26.16 -6.71 -7.97
C GLN A 144 26.48 -7.88 -7.04
N THR A 145 25.63 -8.14 -6.06
CA THR A 145 25.93 -9.05 -4.93
C THR A 145 24.97 -10.22 -4.81
N GLY A 146 23.92 -10.26 -5.62
CA GLY A 146 22.87 -11.29 -5.55
C GLY A 146 21.77 -10.98 -4.52
N ILE A 147 22.00 -10.06 -3.55
CA ILE A 147 21.03 -9.68 -2.52
C ILE A 147 21.21 -8.24 -2.10
N ALA A 148 20.12 -7.56 -1.73
CA ALA A 148 20.18 -6.25 -1.11
C ALA A 148 19.15 -6.10 0.02
N VAL A 149 19.54 -5.38 1.08
CA VAL A 149 18.63 -4.88 2.13
C VAL A 149 18.79 -3.37 2.21
N VAL A 150 17.73 -2.62 1.90
CA VAL A 150 17.77 -1.15 1.91
C VAL A 150 16.66 -0.62 2.79
N GLY A 151 17.05 0.15 3.81
CA GLY A 151 16.15 0.91 4.67
C GLY A 151 16.07 2.36 4.20
N VAL A 152 14.86 2.94 4.26
CA VAL A 152 14.63 4.38 4.03
C VAL A 152 13.80 4.92 5.19
N TYR A 153 14.18 6.06 5.74
CA TYR A 153 13.48 6.72 6.83
C TYR A 153 13.42 8.24 6.60
N ASN A 154 12.88 9.00 7.55
CA ASN A 154 12.73 10.45 7.45
C ASN A 154 12.02 10.88 6.16
N SER A 155 10.88 10.23 5.89
CA SER A 155 10.04 10.42 4.71
C SER A 155 8.59 10.05 5.02
N TYR A 156 7.63 10.34 4.13
CA TYR A 156 6.19 10.11 4.35
C TYR A 156 5.47 9.96 3.00
N PHE A 157 4.27 9.34 2.97
CA PHE A 157 3.45 9.17 1.77
C PHE A 157 4.18 8.49 0.59
N SER A 158 4.49 7.22 0.72
CA SER A 158 5.15 6.44 -0.35
C SER A 158 4.21 5.98 -1.47
N GLY A 159 2.89 6.08 -1.27
CA GLY A 159 1.93 5.59 -2.24
C GLY A 159 1.82 4.05 -2.27
N ARG A 160 1.64 3.49 -3.44
CA ARG A 160 1.44 2.05 -3.65
C ARG A 160 2.77 1.32 -3.73
N ASN A 161 2.96 0.32 -2.87
CA ASN A 161 4.21 -0.45 -2.82
C ASN A 161 4.48 -1.24 -4.12
N ALA A 162 3.41 -1.68 -4.78
CA ALA A 162 3.51 -2.40 -6.06
C ALA A 162 4.27 -1.61 -7.14
N TYR A 163 4.26 -0.28 -7.13
CA TYR A 163 4.98 0.55 -8.09
C TYR A 163 6.50 0.33 -8.00
N TYR A 164 7.05 0.30 -6.81
CA TYR A 164 8.48 0.05 -6.59
C TYR A 164 8.86 -1.39 -6.92
N LEU A 165 7.99 -2.34 -6.56
CA LEU A 165 8.25 -3.75 -6.85
C LEU A 165 8.17 -4.06 -8.34
N GLU A 166 7.34 -3.36 -9.10
CA GLU A 166 7.32 -3.54 -10.56
C GLU A 166 8.67 -3.15 -11.18
N ARG A 167 9.34 -2.11 -10.67
CA ARG A 167 10.69 -1.73 -11.10
C ARG A 167 11.72 -2.82 -10.77
N ILE A 168 11.66 -3.38 -9.56
CA ILE A 168 12.54 -4.46 -9.11
C ILE A 168 12.33 -5.71 -9.97
N VAL A 169 11.08 -6.09 -10.21
CA VAL A 169 10.72 -7.26 -11.03
C VAL A 169 11.12 -7.08 -12.49
N ASN A 170 10.93 -5.89 -13.05
CA ASN A 170 11.35 -5.57 -14.42
C ASN A 170 12.88 -5.58 -14.58
N ALA A 171 13.62 -5.45 -13.47
CA ALA A 171 15.07 -5.67 -13.45
C ALA A 171 15.46 -7.17 -13.34
N GLY A 172 14.49 -8.09 -13.33
CA GLY A 172 14.69 -9.54 -13.21
C GLY A 172 14.83 -10.03 -11.77
N LEU A 173 14.59 -9.18 -10.77
CA LEU A 173 14.84 -9.44 -9.35
C LEU A 173 13.53 -9.79 -8.61
N VAL A 174 13.65 -10.61 -7.57
CA VAL A 174 12.57 -10.81 -6.58
C VAL A 174 12.65 -9.71 -5.54
N GLY A 175 11.49 -9.12 -5.19
CA GLY A 175 11.42 -8.06 -4.19
C GLY A 175 10.39 -8.31 -3.10
N LEU A 176 10.75 -7.92 -1.87
CA LEU A 176 9.84 -7.69 -0.76
C LEU A 176 9.99 -6.24 -0.35
N HIS A 177 8.87 -5.55 -0.15
CA HIS A 177 8.85 -4.17 0.33
C HIS A 177 7.82 -3.99 1.43
N THR A 178 8.21 -3.30 2.50
CA THR A 178 7.33 -2.95 3.62
C THR A 178 7.37 -1.45 3.88
N ALA A 179 6.25 -0.91 4.36
CA ALA A 179 6.18 0.45 4.83
C ALA A 179 5.49 0.50 6.20
N SER A 180 6.11 1.14 7.16
CA SER A 180 5.47 1.52 8.44
C SER A 180 5.13 3.00 8.42
N GLY A 181 4.25 3.46 9.32
CA GLY A 181 3.85 4.85 9.32
C GLY A 181 3.07 5.26 10.57
N ALA A 182 2.38 6.40 10.46
CA ALA A 182 1.59 6.97 11.54
C ALA A 182 0.48 6.00 12.01
N PRO A 183 0.09 6.07 13.31
CA PRO A 183 -0.87 5.15 13.90
C PRO A 183 -2.27 5.27 13.29
N HIS A 184 -2.81 4.15 12.79
CA HIS A 184 -4.17 4.01 12.25
C HIS A 184 -4.84 2.71 12.71
N ILE A 185 -4.05 1.63 12.97
CA ILE A 185 -4.59 0.35 13.44
C ILE A 185 -4.68 0.37 14.96
N VAL A 186 -5.88 0.06 15.48
CA VAL A 186 -6.16 -0.16 16.89
C VAL A 186 -5.81 -1.61 17.23
N PRO A 187 -4.84 -1.85 18.14
CA PRO A 187 -4.51 -3.19 18.60
C PRO A 187 -5.69 -3.89 19.26
N PRO A 188 -5.82 -5.23 19.18
CA PRO A 188 -6.87 -5.96 19.88
C PRO A 188 -6.88 -5.63 21.39
N GLY A 189 -8.05 -5.21 21.90
CA GLY A 189 -8.23 -4.80 23.29
C GLY A 189 -7.80 -3.37 23.62
N ALA A 190 -7.25 -2.61 22.67
CA ALA A 190 -6.95 -1.19 22.84
C ALA A 190 -8.13 -0.31 22.40
N THR A 191 -8.11 0.95 22.85
CA THR A 191 -9.08 1.99 22.47
C THR A 191 -8.50 2.99 21.47
N ARG A 192 -7.19 2.96 21.23
CA ARG A 192 -6.50 3.93 20.36
C ARG A 192 -5.55 3.25 19.39
N PRO A 193 -5.33 3.83 18.20
CA PRO A 193 -4.39 3.29 17.23
C PRO A 193 -2.95 3.39 17.74
N ALA A 194 -2.13 2.38 17.39
CA ALA A 194 -0.72 2.30 17.78
C ALA A 194 0.20 1.85 16.64
N LEU A 195 -0.35 1.31 15.56
CA LEU A 195 0.40 0.84 14.39
C LEU A 195 -0.12 1.54 13.13
N GLY A 196 0.76 1.73 12.16
CA GLY A 196 0.37 2.20 10.84
C GLY A 196 -0.53 1.19 10.10
N THR A 197 -1.00 1.55 8.90
CA THR A 197 -1.68 0.59 8.01
C THR A 197 -0.72 -0.48 7.48
N ASN A 198 0.54 -0.28 7.70
CA ASN A 198 1.67 -1.18 7.57
C ASN A 198 1.53 -2.18 6.40
N PRO A 199 1.63 -1.69 5.14
CA PRO A 199 1.55 -2.55 3.99
C PRO A 199 2.82 -3.38 3.81
N ILE A 200 2.62 -4.57 3.20
CA ILE A 200 3.68 -5.43 2.70
C ILE A 200 3.38 -5.81 1.26
N ALA A 201 4.40 -5.85 0.44
CA ALA A 201 4.27 -6.26 -0.95
C ALA A 201 5.39 -7.21 -1.36
N PHE A 202 5.07 -8.09 -2.31
CA PHE A 202 5.97 -9.07 -2.90
C PHE A 202 5.93 -8.93 -4.41
N GLY A 203 7.09 -8.98 -5.04
CA GLY A 203 7.23 -8.94 -6.49
C GLY A 203 8.07 -10.10 -7.00
N PHE A 204 7.58 -10.76 -8.03
CA PHE A 204 8.21 -11.92 -8.63
C PHE A 204 8.28 -11.78 -10.15
N PRO A 205 9.48 -11.90 -10.77
CA PRO A 205 9.60 -11.97 -12.21
C PRO A 205 8.95 -13.26 -12.74
N SER A 206 8.23 -13.16 -13.84
CA SER A 206 7.68 -14.29 -14.56
C SER A 206 7.81 -14.06 -16.07
N ALA A 207 7.85 -15.12 -16.86
CA ALA A 207 7.96 -15.02 -18.32
C ALA A 207 6.68 -14.40 -18.96
N ASP A 208 5.55 -14.48 -18.26
CA ASP A 208 4.27 -13.91 -18.71
C ASP A 208 4.02 -12.48 -18.16
N GLY A 209 5.03 -11.86 -17.53
CA GLY A 209 4.97 -10.52 -16.92
C GLY A 209 5.03 -10.53 -15.39
N PRO A 210 5.14 -9.35 -14.75
CA PRO A 210 5.32 -9.24 -13.30
C PRO A 210 4.15 -9.84 -12.52
N VAL A 211 4.45 -10.58 -11.44
CA VAL A 211 3.46 -11.02 -10.45
C VAL A 211 3.72 -10.24 -9.17
N ILE A 212 2.79 -9.38 -8.77
CA ILE A 212 2.96 -8.51 -7.62
C ILE A 212 1.75 -8.63 -6.69
N PHE A 213 2.02 -8.86 -5.41
CA PHE A 213 1.02 -8.87 -4.36
C PHE A 213 1.32 -7.72 -3.40
N ASP A 214 0.39 -6.77 -3.24
CA ASP A 214 0.50 -5.58 -2.40
C ASP A 214 -0.74 -5.50 -1.51
N ILE A 215 -0.56 -5.51 -0.20
CA ILE A 215 -1.64 -5.55 0.78
C ILE A 215 -1.31 -4.66 1.99
N GLY A 216 -2.29 -3.86 2.44
CA GLY A 216 -2.27 -3.25 3.76
C GLY A 216 -2.64 -4.24 4.85
N THR A 217 -2.17 -4.03 6.08
CA THR A 217 -2.57 -4.85 7.24
C THR A 217 -3.80 -4.33 7.98
N ALA A 218 -4.28 -3.15 7.60
CA ALA A 218 -5.55 -2.61 8.06
C ALA A 218 -6.75 -3.24 7.31
N SER A 219 -7.89 -3.37 7.97
CA SER A 219 -9.14 -3.85 7.35
C SER A 219 -9.69 -2.88 6.31
N LEU A 220 -9.36 -1.59 6.43
CA LEU A 220 -9.67 -0.53 5.48
C LEU A 220 -8.41 0.31 5.26
N MET A 221 -8.20 0.76 4.04
CA MET A 221 -7.17 1.75 3.77
C MET A 221 -7.59 3.11 4.34
N TRP A 222 -6.64 3.85 4.89
CA TRP A 222 -6.95 5.15 5.52
C TRP A 222 -7.65 6.14 4.59
N GLY A 223 -7.34 6.07 3.30
CA GLY A 223 -8.03 6.86 2.28
C GLY A 223 -9.53 6.55 2.15
N GLU A 224 -9.95 5.30 2.39
CA GLU A 224 -11.36 4.91 2.38
C GLU A 224 -12.10 5.50 3.59
N VAL A 225 -11.45 5.53 4.75
CA VAL A 225 -11.99 6.18 5.96
C VAL A 225 -12.21 7.68 5.73
N LEU A 226 -11.22 8.35 5.15
CA LEU A 226 -11.32 9.79 4.84
C LEU A 226 -12.41 10.08 3.81
N LEU A 227 -12.52 9.26 2.79
CA LEU A 227 -13.58 9.39 1.79
C LEU A 227 -14.97 9.20 2.42
N ALA A 228 -15.15 8.18 3.24
CA ALA A 228 -16.40 7.97 3.98
C ALA A 228 -16.73 9.14 4.92
N ALA A 229 -15.71 9.76 5.53
CA ALA A 229 -15.89 10.97 6.34
C ALA A 229 -16.39 12.18 5.53
N GLU A 230 -15.97 12.29 4.27
CA GLU A 230 -16.38 13.36 3.36
C GLU A 230 -17.76 13.11 2.75
N THR A 231 -18.00 11.88 2.28
CA THR A 231 -19.24 11.53 1.56
C THR A 231 -20.41 11.16 2.47
N GLY A 232 -20.13 10.81 3.74
CA GLY A 232 -21.13 10.28 4.66
C GLY A 232 -21.52 8.81 4.37
N GLU A 233 -20.80 8.12 3.50
CA GLU A 233 -21.00 6.70 3.23
C GLU A 233 -20.65 5.87 4.47
N ALA A 234 -21.49 4.89 4.80
CA ALA A 234 -21.27 4.02 5.96
C ALA A 234 -20.11 3.05 5.71
N LEU A 235 -19.17 2.98 6.65
CA LEU A 235 -18.11 1.97 6.66
C LEU A 235 -18.70 0.57 6.94
N PRO A 236 -18.02 -0.50 6.49
CA PRO A 236 -18.41 -1.87 6.84
C PRO A 236 -18.41 -2.07 8.36
N PRO A 237 -19.31 -2.93 8.90
CA PRO A 237 -19.37 -3.20 10.33
C PRO A 237 -18.12 -3.94 10.82
N GLY A 238 -17.67 -3.62 12.05
CA GLY A 238 -16.60 -4.33 12.75
C GLY A 238 -15.17 -4.02 12.27
N VAL A 239 -14.99 -3.01 11.41
CA VAL A 239 -13.67 -2.68 10.85
C VAL A 239 -13.12 -1.33 11.30
N ALA A 240 -13.90 -0.52 12.01
CA ALA A 240 -13.49 0.80 12.47
C ALA A 240 -13.98 1.09 13.90
N PHE A 241 -13.27 1.98 14.58
CA PHE A 241 -13.51 2.40 15.95
C PHE A 241 -13.53 3.93 16.05
N ASP A 242 -14.36 4.47 16.94
CA ASP A 242 -14.34 5.89 17.31
C ASP A 242 -13.16 6.24 18.26
N ALA A 243 -13.09 7.49 18.70
CA ALA A 243 -12.03 7.97 19.60
C ALA A 243 -12.03 7.31 20.99
N ASP A 244 -13.15 6.72 21.40
CA ASP A 244 -13.32 6.02 22.68
C ASP A 244 -13.08 4.52 22.53
N GLY A 245 -12.87 4.01 21.32
CA GLY A 245 -12.61 2.61 21.00
C GLY A 245 -13.89 1.79 20.78
N ASN A 246 -15.07 2.42 20.66
CA ASN A 246 -16.30 1.73 20.33
C ASN A 246 -16.38 1.47 18.81
N PRO A 247 -16.93 0.32 18.39
CA PRO A 247 -17.15 0.06 16.97
C PRO A 247 -18.02 1.15 16.32
N THR A 248 -17.63 1.61 15.15
CA THR A 248 -18.36 2.63 14.39
C THR A 248 -18.40 2.31 12.91
N GLN A 249 -19.45 2.79 12.22
CA GLN A 249 -19.57 2.81 10.77
C GLN A 249 -19.53 4.26 10.21
N ASP A 250 -19.45 5.25 11.09
CA ASP A 250 -19.31 6.67 10.71
C ASP A 250 -17.83 6.97 10.37
N GLY A 251 -17.56 7.35 9.12
CA GLY A 251 -16.24 7.72 8.66
C GLY A 251 -15.61 8.87 9.43
N ARG A 252 -16.39 9.87 9.89
CA ARG A 252 -15.89 10.99 10.70
C ARG A 252 -15.49 10.56 12.10
N ALA A 253 -16.25 9.65 12.70
CA ALA A 253 -15.89 9.08 14.01
C ALA A 253 -14.63 8.20 13.88
N ALA A 254 -14.55 7.35 12.86
CA ALA A 254 -13.40 6.51 12.56
C ALA A 254 -12.12 7.31 12.28
N ALA A 255 -12.24 8.47 11.61
CA ALA A 255 -11.10 9.35 11.34
C ALA A 255 -10.47 9.95 12.61
N ARG A 256 -11.24 10.03 13.72
CA ARG A 256 -10.73 10.44 15.05
C ARG A 256 -10.31 9.28 15.93
N GLY A 257 -10.68 8.07 15.56
CA GLY A 257 -10.33 6.82 16.22
C GLY A 257 -9.32 6.02 15.42
N GLY A 258 -9.75 4.92 14.81
CA GLY A 258 -8.87 4.06 14.01
C GLY A 258 -9.60 2.91 13.36
N VAL A 259 -8.85 2.00 12.79
CA VAL A 259 -9.36 0.81 12.09
C VAL A 259 -8.83 -0.48 12.70
N ALA A 260 -9.54 -1.58 12.49
CA ALA A 260 -9.07 -2.91 12.84
C ALA A 260 -7.96 -3.40 11.90
N ALA A 261 -7.12 -4.32 12.36
CA ALA A 261 -6.30 -5.12 11.47
C ALA A 261 -7.18 -6.15 10.71
N PHE A 262 -6.84 -6.45 9.45
CA PHE A 262 -7.54 -7.50 8.71
C PHE A 262 -7.32 -8.88 9.36
N GLY A 263 -8.32 -9.78 9.28
CA GLY A 263 -8.16 -11.16 9.77
C GLY A 263 -7.81 -11.28 11.26
N GLY A 264 -8.17 -10.29 12.07
CA GLY A 264 -8.00 -10.30 13.53
C GLY A 264 -6.53 -10.39 13.94
N HIS A 265 -6.19 -11.38 14.79
CA HIS A 265 -4.84 -11.54 15.33
C HIS A 265 -3.75 -11.80 14.27
N LYS A 266 -4.11 -12.37 13.12
CA LYS A 266 -3.14 -12.63 12.04
C LYS A 266 -2.66 -11.34 11.38
N GLY A 267 -3.60 -10.46 11.01
CA GLY A 267 -3.26 -9.14 10.46
C GLY A 267 -2.60 -8.24 11.49
N TYR A 268 -3.03 -8.30 12.77
CA TYR A 268 -2.35 -7.58 13.85
C TYR A 268 -0.89 -8.02 14.02
N GLY A 269 -0.64 -9.35 14.08
CA GLY A 269 0.72 -9.87 14.15
C GLY A 269 1.60 -9.45 12.97
N LEU A 270 1.03 -9.44 11.76
CA LEU A 270 1.72 -8.96 10.56
C LEU A 270 1.99 -7.46 10.63
N ALA A 271 1.01 -6.65 11.08
CA ALA A 271 1.18 -5.21 11.27
C ALA A 271 2.31 -4.88 12.26
N PHE A 272 2.39 -5.64 13.37
CA PHE A 272 3.46 -5.52 14.35
C PHE A 272 4.83 -5.86 13.74
N ALA A 273 4.92 -6.97 13.00
CA ALA A 273 6.16 -7.37 12.33
C ALA A 273 6.64 -6.31 11.33
N ILE A 274 5.73 -5.74 10.54
CA ILE A 274 6.06 -4.68 9.58
C ILE A 274 6.50 -3.39 10.30
N GLN A 275 5.87 -3.06 11.44
CA GLN A 275 6.34 -1.93 12.26
C GLN A 275 7.76 -2.16 12.76
N ALA A 276 8.09 -3.38 13.20
CA ALA A 276 9.45 -3.74 13.61
C ALA A 276 10.46 -3.64 12.46
N LEU A 277 10.07 -4.05 11.24
CA LEU A 277 10.89 -3.85 10.03
C LEU A 277 11.07 -2.36 9.70
N GLY A 278 10.07 -1.52 9.98
CA GLY A 278 10.20 -0.07 9.88
C GLY A 278 11.23 0.50 10.87
N LEU A 279 11.25 0.02 12.12
CA LEU A 279 12.28 0.39 13.09
C LEU A 279 13.68 -0.03 12.61
N LEU A 280 13.80 -1.22 12.02
CA LEU A 280 15.06 -1.69 11.40
C LEU A 280 15.49 -0.80 10.25
N ALA A 281 14.53 -0.23 9.50
CA ALA A 281 14.77 0.71 8.41
C ALA A 281 15.07 2.15 8.87
N GLY A 282 15.21 2.40 10.17
CA GLY A 282 15.57 3.70 10.74
C GLY A 282 14.40 4.54 11.24
N ALA A 283 13.15 4.04 11.19
CA ALA A 283 12.00 4.74 11.76
C ALA A 283 12.09 4.85 13.29
N ALA A 284 11.41 5.84 13.84
CA ALA A 284 11.17 5.94 15.28
C ALA A 284 9.91 5.15 15.71
N ILE A 285 9.70 5.03 17.01
CA ILE A 285 8.44 4.52 17.57
C ILE A 285 7.32 5.49 17.18
N PRO A 286 6.18 5.02 16.64
CA PRO A 286 5.12 5.86 16.10
C PRO A 286 4.55 6.88 17.09
N ARG A 287 4.55 8.16 16.72
CA ARG A 287 4.00 9.29 17.48
C ARG A 287 3.29 10.34 16.62
N GLY A 288 2.99 10.02 15.34
CA GLY A 288 2.41 10.94 14.39
C GLY A 288 3.40 11.89 13.72
N GLN A 289 4.69 11.53 13.71
CA GLN A 289 5.79 12.32 13.14
C GLN A 289 6.32 11.72 11.83
N VAL A 290 7.12 12.50 11.08
CA VAL A 290 7.78 11.98 9.86
C VAL A 290 8.74 10.83 10.18
N GLN A 291 9.31 10.83 11.37
CA GLN A 291 10.21 9.78 11.85
C GLN A 291 9.52 8.44 12.11
N ASP A 292 8.19 8.40 12.15
CA ASP A 292 7.42 7.15 12.31
C ASP A 292 7.48 6.27 11.06
N TYR A 293 7.79 6.85 9.91
CA TYR A 293 7.77 6.16 8.63
C TYR A 293 9.11 5.48 8.37
N GLY A 294 9.06 4.19 8.15
CA GLY A 294 10.20 3.38 7.73
C GLY A 294 9.82 2.47 6.58
N PHE A 295 10.70 2.37 5.61
CA PHE A 295 10.49 1.63 4.38
C PHE A 295 11.64 0.66 4.20
N LEU A 296 11.36 -0.63 4.10
CA LEU A 296 12.39 -1.65 3.93
C LEU A 296 12.21 -2.37 2.60
N PHE A 297 13.29 -2.50 1.87
CA PHE A 297 13.41 -3.38 0.71
C PHE A 297 14.31 -4.57 1.06
N LEU A 298 13.87 -5.78 0.67
CA LEU A 298 14.70 -6.96 0.56
C LEU A 298 14.59 -7.43 -0.88
N VAL A 299 15.71 -7.44 -1.60
CA VAL A 299 15.77 -7.75 -3.02
C VAL A 299 16.76 -8.87 -3.25
N VAL A 300 16.37 -9.88 -4.06
CA VAL A 300 17.18 -11.06 -4.33
C VAL A 300 17.26 -11.29 -5.84
N ASP A 301 18.45 -11.53 -6.33
CA ASP A 301 18.63 -12.08 -7.67
C ASP A 301 18.32 -13.59 -7.65
N PRO A 302 17.30 -14.06 -8.40
CA PRO A 302 16.99 -15.47 -8.45
C PRO A 302 18.19 -16.34 -8.85
N GLU A 303 19.08 -15.85 -9.69
CA GLU A 303 20.26 -16.60 -10.16
C GLU A 303 21.24 -16.89 -9.02
N ALA A 304 21.27 -16.09 -7.97
CA ALA A 304 22.11 -16.34 -6.79
C ALA A 304 21.72 -17.64 -6.04
N LEU A 305 20.44 -18.06 -6.13
CA LEU A 305 19.94 -19.30 -5.51
C LEU A 305 19.70 -20.40 -6.54
N LEU A 306 19.35 -20.06 -7.76
CA LEU A 306 18.95 -20.97 -8.84
C LEU A 306 19.77 -20.65 -10.09
N PRO A 307 21.02 -21.16 -10.20
CA PRO A 307 21.85 -20.95 -11.37
C PRO A 307 21.18 -21.37 -12.68
N GLY A 308 21.29 -20.55 -13.72
CA GLY A 308 20.57 -20.72 -14.98
C GLY A 308 19.17 -20.10 -14.98
N ASN A 309 18.77 -19.46 -13.90
CA ASN A 309 17.55 -18.68 -13.69
C ASN A 309 16.25 -19.31 -14.25
N PRO A 310 15.86 -20.53 -13.80
CA PRO A 310 14.59 -21.13 -14.20
C PRO A 310 13.39 -20.49 -13.52
N PHE A 311 13.61 -19.57 -12.56
CA PHE A 311 12.59 -19.03 -11.66
C PHE A 311 11.43 -18.36 -12.41
N ALA A 312 11.73 -17.50 -13.39
CA ALA A 312 10.69 -16.78 -14.14
C ALA A 312 9.78 -17.77 -14.93
N ALA A 313 10.33 -18.82 -15.50
CA ALA A 313 9.56 -19.88 -16.17
C ALA A 313 8.70 -20.67 -15.18
N GLN A 314 9.26 -20.99 -13.99
CA GLN A 314 8.53 -21.69 -12.92
C GLN A 314 7.38 -20.85 -12.37
N MET A 315 7.58 -19.53 -12.20
CA MET A 315 6.51 -18.61 -11.78
C MET A 315 5.37 -18.55 -12.81
N SER A 316 5.68 -18.52 -14.10
CA SER A 316 4.65 -18.63 -15.16
C SER A 316 3.92 -19.98 -15.08
N GLY A 317 4.65 -21.07 -14.87
CA GLY A 317 4.06 -22.41 -14.67
C GLY A 317 3.10 -22.45 -13.49
N LEU A 318 3.51 -21.88 -12.34
CA LEU A 318 2.66 -21.76 -11.14
C LEU A 318 1.37 -20.98 -11.43
N GLY A 319 1.49 -19.85 -12.11
CA GLY A 319 0.33 -19.04 -12.52
C GLY A 319 -0.67 -19.83 -13.36
N LYS A 320 -0.17 -20.58 -14.35
CA LYS A 320 -1.00 -21.43 -15.24
C LYS A 320 -1.69 -22.55 -14.45
N VAL A 321 -1.01 -23.21 -13.53
CA VAL A 321 -1.57 -24.26 -12.67
C VAL A 321 -2.72 -23.69 -11.83
N ILE A 322 -2.52 -22.53 -11.19
CA ILE A 322 -3.56 -21.87 -10.38
C ILE A 322 -4.78 -21.51 -11.24
N GLN A 323 -4.55 -20.90 -12.40
CA GLN A 323 -5.64 -20.47 -13.30
C GLN A 323 -6.41 -21.62 -13.93
N ALA A 324 -5.78 -22.77 -14.10
CA ALA A 324 -6.40 -24.00 -14.62
C ALA A 324 -7.23 -24.76 -13.57
N THR A 325 -7.20 -24.35 -12.29
CA THR A 325 -7.99 -24.98 -11.22
C THR A 325 -9.49 -24.89 -11.54
N PRO A 326 -10.29 -25.96 -11.29
CA PRO A 326 -11.73 -25.92 -11.51
C PRO A 326 -12.41 -24.73 -10.79
N ARG A 327 -13.22 -24.00 -11.52
CA ARG A 327 -13.93 -22.81 -11.01
C ARG A 327 -15.22 -23.17 -10.30
N ARG A 328 -15.56 -22.45 -9.25
CA ARG A 328 -16.89 -22.53 -8.64
C ARG A 328 -17.96 -21.98 -9.62
N PRO A 329 -19.22 -22.45 -9.54
CA PRO A 329 -20.30 -21.85 -10.32
C PRO A 329 -20.35 -20.32 -10.17
N GLY A 330 -20.58 -19.63 -11.26
CA GLY A 330 -20.66 -18.16 -11.29
C GLY A 330 -19.32 -17.43 -11.27
N VAL A 331 -18.18 -18.13 -11.22
CA VAL A 331 -16.84 -17.53 -11.32
C VAL A 331 -16.35 -17.60 -12.77
N GLU A 332 -16.12 -16.44 -13.39
CA GLU A 332 -15.69 -16.36 -14.79
C GLU A 332 -14.22 -16.72 -14.98
N GLU A 333 -13.34 -16.29 -14.05
CA GLU A 333 -11.90 -16.56 -14.11
C GLU A 333 -11.27 -16.68 -12.72
N ILE A 334 -10.18 -17.43 -12.62
CA ILE A 334 -9.26 -17.41 -11.47
C ILE A 334 -8.10 -16.50 -11.83
N ARG A 335 -7.93 -15.45 -11.04
CA ARG A 335 -6.87 -14.45 -11.25
C ARG A 335 -5.69 -14.69 -10.33
N ILE A 336 -4.49 -14.42 -10.83
CA ILE A 336 -3.28 -14.27 -10.01
C ILE A 336 -3.10 -12.80 -9.59
N PRO A 337 -2.29 -12.51 -8.57
CA PRO A 337 -2.06 -11.14 -8.08
C PRO A 337 -1.68 -10.17 -9.20
N SER A 338 -2.15 -8.93 -9.11
CA SER A 338 -1.98 -7.79 -10.03
C SER A 338 -2.62 -7.89 -11.42
N GLN A 339 -3.14 -9.03 -11.84
CA GLN A 339 -3.72 -9.20 -13.18
C GLN A 339 -4.83 -8.18 -13.48
N ARG A 340 -5.73 -7.91 -12.51
CA ARG A 340 -6.78 -6.90 -12.66
C ARG A 340 -6.18 -5.51 -12.89
N ALA A 341 -5.24 -5.11 -12.06
CA ALA A 341 -4.62 -3.79 -12.11
C ALA A 341 -3.89 -3.56 -13.44
N PHE A 342 -3.20 -4.58 -13.96
CA PHE A 342 -2.49 -4.48 -15.24
C PHE A 342 -3.43 -4.41 -16.44
N ARG A 343 -4.52 -5.20 -16.45
CA ARG A 343 -5.57 -5.09 -17.49
C ARG A 343 -6.22 -3.71 -17.47
N GLU A 344 -6.52 -3.20 -16.29
CA GLU A 344 -7.09 -1.87 -16.12
C GLU A 344 -6.13 -0.77 -16.61
N ARG A 345 -4.83 -0.91 -16.34
CA ARG A 345 -3.79 0.00 -16.82
C ARG A 345 -3.75 0.06 -18.35
N GLU A 346 -3.74 -1.09 -19.02
CA GLU A 346 -3.74 -1.13 -20.47
C GLU A 346 -5.01 -0.49 -21.08
N ARG A 347 -6.16 -0.80 -20.50
CA ARG A 347 -7.43 -0.19 -20.93
C ARG A 347 -7.38 1.33 -20.78
N ARG A 348 -6.97 1.86 -19.65
CA ARG A 348 -6.94 3.30 -19.36
C ARG A 348 -5.82 4.04 -20.06
N ARG A 349 -4.76 3.38 -20.46
CA ARG A 349 -3.76 3.98 -21.35
C ARG A 349 -4.37 4.39 -22.68
N ALA A 350 -5.29 3.58 -23.23
CA ALA A 350 -5.99 3.89 -24.48
C ALA A 350 -7.16 4.87 -24.26
N GLU A 351 -7.93 4.69 -23.19
CA GLU A 351 -9.13 5.46 -22.93
C GLU A 351 -8.90 6.81 -22.24
N GLY A 352 -7.79 6.95 -21.50
CA GLY A 352 -7.50 8.09 -20.64
C GLY A 352 -7.92 7.89 -19.19
N ILE A 353 -7.60 8.88 -18.36
CA ILE A 353 -7.80 8.91 -16.90
C ILE A 353 -8.96 9.83 -16.56
N LEU A 354 -9.90 9.35 -15.72
CA LEU A 354 -10.99 10.18 -15.20
C LEU A 354 -10.51 10.97 -13.98
N VAL A 355 -10.69 12.29 -14.01
CA VAL A 355 -10.35 13.20 -12.90
C VAL A 355 -11.52 14.13 -12.66
N ASP A 356 -11.92 14.34 -11.42
CA ASP A 356 -13.03 15.23 -11.09
C ASP A 356 -12.66 16.69 -11.40
N ARG A 357 -13.59 17.47 -11.96
CA ARG A 357 -13.38 18.89 -12.31
C ARG A 357 -12.89 19.72 -11.12
N ALA A 358 -13.45 19.46 -9.93
CA ALA A 358 -13.02 20.13 -8.72
C ALA A 358 -11.54 19.84 -8.37
N VAL A 359 -11.07 18.63 -8.63
CA VAL A 359 -9.66 18.27 -8.44
C VAL A 359 -8.77 18.99 -9.45
N ILE A 360 -9.18 19.06 -10.73
CA ILE A 360 -8.43 19.80 -11.76
C ILE A 360 -8.31 21.26 -11.35
N ALA A 361 -9.43 21.93 -11.05
CA ALA A 361 -9.43 23.33 -10.63
C ALA A 361 -8.59 23.57 -9.38
N ALA A 362 -8.64 22.66 -8.39
CA ALA A 362 -7.82 22.76 -7.18
C ALA A 362 -6.32 22.58 -7.46
N LEU A 363 -5.95 21.71 -8.40
CA LEU A 363 -4.55 21.53 -8.84
C LEU A 363 -4.03 22.74 -9.61
N GLU A 364 -4.87 23.36 -10.44
CA GLU A 364 -4.53 24.59 -11.18
C GLU A 364 -4.37 25.80 -10.26
N ALA A 365 -5.03 25.80 -9.10
CA ALA A 365 -5.01 26.88 -8.11
C ALA A 365 -3.85 26.77 -7.10
N LEU A 366 -3.07 25.68 -7.06
CA LEU A 366 -1.86 25.57 -6.23
C LEU A 366 -0.78 26.54 -6.69
#